data_f0a3d3a89267a71c5968fd0c360fefe3
#
_entry.id   f0a3d3a89267a71c5968fd0c360fefe3
#
_cell.length_a   1.000
_cell.length_b   1.000
_cell.length_c   1.000
_cell.angle_alpha   90.00
_cell.angle_beta   90.00
_cell.angle_gamma   90.00
#
_symmetry.space_group_name_H-M   'P 1'
#
loop_
_entity.id
_entity.type
_entity.pdbx_description
1 polymer ?
#
loop_
_entity_poly.entity_id
_entity_poly.type
_entity_poly.pdbx_seq_one_letter_code
_entity_poly.pdbx_strand_id
1 'polypeptide(L)'
;MRSDTRAGRRERLLDATTAIVVSDGWSSVTMSRLAAAVQISRQSVYNELGSKDKLAVALVTRESDRFLAVVQLRLLANQADMTAAIMAAVQAALDLGEDNPLIKAVVSAGHGNEDVLLPLLTVRPEPVLESAVAMMTTFADEHWGEQAVPAAHLHELMDAVVRLTLSHLMQPRWPTERVTAMIGRMVQAAQAAAAQS
;
A
#
# COMPACT_ATOMS: atom_id res chain seq x y z
N MET A 1 25.62 24.53 0.62
CA MET A 1 24.26 24.74 1.17
C MET A 1 23.29 24.23 0.14
N ARG A 2 22.75 22.98 0.29
CA ARG A 2 21.78 22.43 -0.66
C ARG A 2 20.50 23.24 -0.56
N SER A 3 20.05 23.81 -1.68
CA SER A 3 18.75 24.46 -1.79
C SER A 3 17.68 23.48 -1.30
N ASP A 4 17.04 23.83 -0.21
CA ASP A 4 15.94 23.03 0.38
C ASP A 4 14.71 23.19 -0.53
N THR A 5 14.61 22.34 -1.54
CA THR A 5 13.46 22.37 -2.45
C THR A 5 12.17 22.08 -1.67
N ARG A 6 11.04 22.64 -2.11
CA ARG A 6 9.71 22.38 -1.51
C ARG A 6 9.45 20.88 -1.40
N ALA A 7 9.76 20.11 -2.44
CA ALA A 7 9.63 18.65 -2.43
C ALA A 7 10.48 17.99 -1.33
N GLY A 8 11.76 18.38 -1.18
CA GLY A 8 12.62 17.82 -0.14
C GLY A 8 12.17 18.16 1.28
N ARG A 9 11.55 19.34 1.49
CA ARG A 9 10.98 19.71 2.78
C ARG A 9 9.75 18.90 3.11
N ARG A 10 8.87 18.67 2.14
CA ARG A 10 7.68 17.82 2.29
C ARG A 10 8.07 16.40 2.67
N GLU A 11 9.07 15.81 2.00
CA GLU A 11 9.57 14.47 2.33
C GLU A 11 10.09 14.38 3.77
N ARG A 12 10.93 15.33 4.21
CA ARG A 12 11.42 15.34 5.60
C ARG A 12 10.29 15.46 6.63
N LEU A 13 9.24 16.20 6.33
CA LEU A 13 8.07 16.32 7.20
C LEU A 13 7.29 15.00 7.28
N LEU A 14 7.14 14.29 6.17
CA LEU A 14 6.50 12.98 6.14
C LEU A 14 7.36 11.92 6.84
N ASP A 15 8.70 11.95 6.68
CA ASP A 15 9.61 11.05 7.41
C ASP A 15 9.55 11.29 8.92
N ALA A 16 9.54 12.55 9.36
CA ALA A 16 9.35 12.90 10.76
C ALA A 16 7.99 12.44 11.29
N THR A 17 6.94 12.52 10.46
CA THR A 17 5.61 12.02 10.81
C THR A 17 5.63 10.51 11.01
N THR A 18 6.21 9.75 10.07
CA THR A 18 6.38 8.29 10.21
C THR A 18 7.09 7.94 11.51
N ALA A 19 8.21 8.61 11.80
CA ALA A 19 8.98 8.35 13.02
C ALA A 19 8.14 8.57 14.29
N ILE A 20 7.35 9.66 14.36
CA ILE A 20 6.48 9.95 15.49
C ILE A 20 5.35 8.93 15.61
N VAL A 21 4.73 8.54 14.49
CA VAL A 21 3.65 7.53 14.50
C VAL A 21 4.15 6.19 15.03
N VAL A 22 5.32 5.77 14.58
CA VAL A 22 5.93 4.49 15.00
C VAL A 22 6.32 4.51 16.47
N SER A 23 6.86 5.63 16.99
CA SER A 23 7.32 5.71 18.38
C SER A 23 6.20 6.00 19.39
N ASP A 24 5.29 6.90 19.06
CA ASP A 24 4.36 7.51 20.02
C ASP A 24 2.88 7.51 19.57
N GLY A 25 2.59 6.93 18.42
CA GLY A 25 1.26 6.87 17.82
C GLY A 25 0.82 8.16 17.14
N TRP A 26 -0.26 8.07 16.35
CA TRP A 26 -0.81 9.19 15.57
C TRP A 26 -1.31 10.37 16.43
N SER A 27 -1.83 10.10 17.62
CA SER A 27 -2.29 11.15 18.56
C SER A 27 -1.17 12.13 18.91
N SER A 28 0.06 11.64 19.00
CA SER A 28 1.27 12.42 19.30
C SER A 28 1.78 13.28 18.14
N VAL A 29 1.23 13.13 16.92
CA VAL A 29 1.58 13.96 15.78
C VAL A 29 0.90 15.31 15.91
N THR A 30 1.71 16.37 16.08
CA THR A 30 1.26 17.76 16.09
C THR A 30 2.10 18.61 15.14
N MET A 31 1.50 19.68 14.59
CA MET A 31 2.23 20.59 13.70
C MET A 31 3.43 21.27 14.40
N SER A 32 3.34 21.48 15.71
CA SER A 32 4.42 22.03 16.51
C SER A 32 5.58 21.04 16.68
N ARG A 33 5.26 19.76 16.91
CA ARG A 33 6.26 18.70 17.04
C ARG A 33 7.00 18.46 15.71
N LEU A 34 6.27 18.48 14.58
CA LEU A 34 6.86 18.39 13.25
C LEU A 34 7.76 19.59 12.93
N ALA A 35 7.30 20.80 13.28
CA ALA A 35 8.10 22.03 13.11
C ALA A 35 9.45 21.94 13.85
N ALA A 36 9.42 21.46 15.10
CA ALA A 36 10.63 21.24 15.88
C ALA A 36 11.53 20.14 15.29
N ALA A 37 10.96 19.01 14.87
CA ALA A 37 11.70 17.87 14.30
C ALA A 37 12.45 18.25 13.00
N VAL A 38 11.84 19.08 12.15
CA VAL A 38 12.40 19.49 10.84
C VAL A 38 13.09 20.87 10.91
N GLN A 39 13.07 21.53 12.08
CA GLN A 39 13.68 22.85 12.33
C GLN A 39 13.15 23.96 11.40
N ILE A 40 11.82 24.03 11.25
CA ILE A 40 11.11 25.08 10.51
C ILE A 40 10.02 25.71 11.37
N SER A 41 9.43 26.82 10.90
CA SER A 41 8.31 27.43 11.60
C SER A 41 7.03 26.56 11.49
N ARG A 42 6.16 26.61 12.52
CA ARG A 42 4.85 25.97 12.48
C ARG A 42 4.02 26.42 11.27
N GLN A 43 4.11 27.70 10.90
CA GLN A 43 3.43 28.24 9.71
C GLN A 43 3.92 27.54 8.43
N SER A 44 5.23 27.27 8.32
CA SER A 44 5.79 26.53 7.18
C SER A 44 5.24 25.10 7.10
N VAL A 45 5.04 24.43 8.24
CA VAL A 45 4.42 23.08 8.27
C VAL A 45 2.99 23.14 7.72
N TYR A 46 2.18 24.11 8.17
CA TYR A 46 0.82 24.30 7.64
C TYR A 46 0.80 24.62 6.14
N ASN A 47 1.74 25.42 5.66
CA ASN A 47 1.85 25.77 4.24
C ASN A 47 2.19 24.55 3.36
N GLU A 48 2.98 23.58 3.88
CA GLU A 48 3.41 22.39 3.14
C GLU A 48 2.39 21.25 3.23
N LEU A 49 1.80 21.01 4.38
CA LEU A 49 0.99 19.82 4.67
C LEU A 49 -0.50 20.14 4.84
N GLY A 50 -0.86 21.38 5.12
CA GLY A 50 -2.23 21.79 5.42
C GLY A 50 -2.68 21.35 6.82
N SER A 51 -3.85 20.71 6.91
CA SER A 51 -4.40 20.18 8.17
C SER A 51 -3.78 18.83 8.56
N LYS A 52 -4.04 18.41 9.80
CA LYS A 52 -3.66 17.08 10.28
C LYS A 52 -4.30 15.96 9.44
N ASP A 53 -5.53 16.15 8.96
CA ASP A 53 -6.21 15.18 8.08
C ASP A 53 -5.54 15.09 6.71
N LYS A 54 -5.16 16.24 6.12
CA LYS A 54 -4.40 16.26 4.86
C LYS A 54 -3.02 15.60 5.02
N LEU A 55 -2.39 15.78 6.17
CA LEU A 55 -1.15 15.09 6.51
C LEU A 55 -1.36 13.58 6.58
N ALA A 56 -2.45 13.10 7.20
CA ALA A 56 -2.77 11.68 7.28
C ALA A 56 -2.91 11.06 5.87
N VAL A 57 -3.70 11.71 5.01
CA VAL A 57 -3.84 11.26 3.60
C VAL A 57 -2.50 11.26 2.88
N ALA A 58 -1.71 12.34 3.00
CA ALA A 58 -0.41 12.44 2.35
C ALA A 58 0.58 11.35 2.83
N LEU A 59 0.56 11.02 4.12
CA LEU A 59 1.37 9.95 4.69
C LEU A 59 0.96 8.59 4.11
N VAL A 60 -0.32 8.26 4.18
CA VAL A 60 -0.85 6.98 3.66
C VAL A 60 -0.57 6.85 2.17
N THR A 61 -0.82 7.89 1.36
CA THR A 61 -0.53 7.86 -0.08
C THR A 61 0.95 7.56 -0.35
N ARG A 62 1.86 8.31 0.28
CA ARG A 62 3.31 8.11 0.10
C ARG A 62 3.76 6.70 0.47
N GLU A 63 3.31 6.19 1.60
CA GLU A 63 3.70 4.84 2.05
C GLU A 63 3.09 3.76 1.14
N SER A 64 1.88 3.99 0.63
CA SER A 64 1.27 3.11 -0.37
C SER A 64 2.04 3.11 -1.68
N ASP A 65 2.45 4.28 -2.19
CA ASP A 65 3.25 4.39 -3.41
C ASP A 65 4.59 3.64 -3.27
N ARG A 66 5.27 3.79 -2.13
CA ARG A 66 6.52 3.06 -1.82
C ARG A 66 6.30 1.55 -1.77
N PHE A 67 5.22 1.13 -1.13
CA PHE A 67 4.82 -0.27 -1.02
C PHE A 67 4.53 -0.86 -2.40
N LEU A 68 3.69 -0.20 -3.20
CA LEU A 68 3.32 -0.65 -4.53
C LEU A 68 4.51 -0.70 -5.50
N ALA A 69 5.47 0.22 -5.37
CA ALA A 69 6.69 0.17 -6.17
C ALA A 69 7.49 -1.12 -5.95
N VAL A 70 7.58 -1.62 -4.71
CA VAL A 70 8.26 -2.90 -4.43
C VAL A 70 7.46 -4.07 -4.99
N VAL A 71 6.13 -4.06 -4.85
CA VAL A 71 5.23 -5.09 -5.41
C VAL A 71 5.38 -5.15 -6.93
N GLN A 72 5.39 -3.99 -7.61
CA GLN A 72 5.58 -3.90 -9.06
C GLN A 72 6.93 -4.47 -9.52
N LEU A 73 8.00 -4.26 -8.78
CA LEU A 73 9.29 -4.89 -9.09
C LEU A 73 9.23 -6.42 -9.06
N ARG A 74 8.42 -7.00 -8.18
CA ARG A 74 8.22 -8.46 -8.13
C ARG A 74 7.39 -8.99 -9.30
N LEU A 75 6.37 -8.23 -9.73
CA LEU A 75 5.63 -8.54 -10.96
C LEU A 75 6.57 -8.54 -12.17
N LEU A 76 7.34 -7.47 -12.36
CA LEU A 76 8.28 -7.34 -13.47
C LEU A 76 9.31 -8.45 -13.52
N ALA A 77 9.85 -8.86 -12.37
CA ALA A 77 10.84 -9.92 -12.30
C ALA A 77 10.32 -11.30 -12.75
N ASN A 78 8.99 -11.50 -12.76
CA ASN A 78 8.34 -12.76 -13.09
C ASN A 78 7.32 -12.60 -14.24
N GLN A 79 7.34 -11.52 -15.00
CA GLN A 79 6.30 -11.12 -15.95
C GLN A 79 5.97 -12.15 -17.05
N ALA A 80 6.88 -13.09 -17.32
CA ALA A 80 6.68 -14.14 -18.33
C ALA A 80 5.64 -15.20 -17.90
N ASP A 81 5.37 -15.36 -16.61
CA ASP A 81 4.39 -16.29 -16.05
C ASP A 81 3.45 -15.53 -15.11
N MET A 82 2.19 -15.37 -15.53
CA MET A 82 1.18 -14.63 -14.78
C MET A 82 0.99 -15.18 -13.37
N THR A 83 0.93 -16.51 -13.19
CA THR A 83 0.76 -17.11 -11.88
C THR A 83 1.96 -16.85 -10.98
N ALA A 84 3.18 -17.06 -11.50
CA ALA A 84 4.40 -16.82 -10.75
C ALA A 84 4.56 -15.33 -10.38
N ALA A 85 4.24 -14.42 -11.30
CA ALA A 85 4.31 -12.98 -11.06
C ALA A 85 3.33 -12.55 -9.97
N ILE A 86 2.08 -12.99 -10.04
CA ILE A 86 1.06 -12.66 -9.03
C ILE A 86 1.46 -13.25 -7.67
N MET A 87 1.91 -14.50 -7.61
CA MET A 87 2.38 -15.11 -6.37
C MET A 87 3.56 -14.35 -5.76
N ALA A 88 4.54 -13.94 -6.56
CA ALA A 88 5.68 -13.16 -6.09
C ALA A 88 5.27 -11.77 -5.57
N ALA A 89 4.31 -11.13 -6.23
CA ALA A 89 3.74 -9.86 -5.80
C ALA A 89 2.98 -9.97 -4.48
N VAL A 90 2.11 -10.97 -4.35
CA VAL A 90 1.34 -11.26 -3.13
C VAL A 90 2.27 -11.59 -1.97
N GLN A 91 3.25 -12.45 -2.18
CA GLN A 91 4.26 -12.79 -1.17
C GLN A 91 4.96 -11.52 -0.67
N ALA A 92 5.49 -10.72 -1.59
CA ALA A 92 6.17 -9.47 -1.22
C ALA A 92 5.25 -8.49 -0.49
N ALA A 93 3.99 -8.38 -0.89
CA ALA A 93 3.02 -7.52 -0.24
C ALA A 93 2.77 -7.95 1.22
N LEU A 94 2.59 -9.24 1.46
CA LEU A 94 2.35 -9.78 2.80
C LEU A 94 3.59 -9.66 3.69
N ASP A 95 4.78 -10.00 3.16
CA ASP A 95 6.05 -9.89 3.90
C ASP A 95 6.36 -8.43 4.27
N LEU A 96 6.22 -7.50 3.31
CA LEU A 96 6.40 -6.06 3.56
C LEU A 96 5.41 -5.54 4.61
N GLY A 97 4.17 -6.01 4.58
CA GLY A 97 3.17 -5.59 5.54
C GLY A 97 3.45 -6.11 6.94
N GLU A 98 3.90 -7.35 7.04
CA GLU A 98 4.28 -7.96 8.31
C GLU A 98 5.47 -7.22 8.96
N ASP A 99 6.42 -6.75 8.15
CA ASP A 99 7.62 -6.06 8.64
C ASP A 99 7.45 -4.54 8.75
N ASN A 100 6.38 -3.97 8.21
CA ASN A 100 6.21 -2.52 8.19
C ASN A 100 5.81 -1.96 9.57
N PRO A 101 6.68 -1.16 10.23
CA PRO A 101 6.40 -0.64 11.57
C PRO A 101 5.23 0.34 11.59
N LEU A 102 4.96 1.06 10.48
CA LEU A 102 3.82 1.96 10.39
C LEU A 102 2.50 1.18 10.31
N ILE A 103 2.43 0.12 9.51
CA ILE A 103 1.25 -0.77 9.44
C ILE A 103 1.02 -1.40 10.81
N LYS A 104 2.06 -1.92 11.47
CA LYS A 104 1.96 -2.45 12.84
C LYS A 104 1.43 -1.41 13.83
N ALA A 105 1.95 -0.19 13.79
CA ALA A 105 1.52 0.89 14.68
C ALA A 105 0.04 1.25 14.46
N VAL A 106 -0.39 1.34 13.20
CA VAL A 106 -1.78 1.67 12.84
C VAL A 106 -2.74 0.55 13.23
N VAL A 107 -2.40 -0.71 12.95
CA VAL A 107 -3.23 -1.88 13.29
C VAL A 107 -3.32 -2.06 14.80
N SER A 108 -2.21 -1.87 15.52
CA SER A 108 -2.17 -2.00 16.99
C SER A 108 -2.94 -0.89 17.72
N ALA A 109 -2.99 0.31 17.15
CA ALA A 109 -3.74 1.45 17.70
C ALA A 109 -5.27 1.32 17.51
N GLY A 110 -5.74 0.41 16.67
CA GLY A 110 -7.15 0.24 16.30
C GLY A 110 -8.11 -0.15 17.45
N HIS A 111 -7.63 -0.20 18.68
CA HIS A 111 -8.45 -0.38 19.89
C HIS A 111 -8.76 0.94 20.59
N GLY A 112 -8.31 2.08 20.06
CA GLY A 112 -8.57 3.44 20.58
C GLY A 112 -9.42 4.26 19.62
N ASN A 113 -10.43 4.97 20.17
CA ASN A 113 -11.48 5.71 19.43
C ASN A 113 -11.00 6.94 18.64
N GLU A 114 -9.69 7.22 18.51
CA GLU A 114 -9.17 8.48 17.95
C GLU A 114 -8.16 8.28 16.77
N ASP A 115 -8.01 7.08 16.24
CA ASP A 115 -7.02 6.84 15.19
C ASP A 115 -7.61 7.09 13.79
N VAL A 116 -7.21 8.21 13.17
CA VAL A 116 -7.62 8.61 11.82
C VAL A 116 -6.95 7.74 10.75
N LEU A 117 -5.81 7.11 11.05
CA LEU A 117 -5.04 6.33 10.05
C LEU A 117 -5.67 4.97 9.77
N LEU A 118 -6.17 4.28 10.81
CA LEU A 118 -6.80 2.99 10.61
C LEU A 118 -8.04 3.06 9.71
N PRO A 119 -8.97 4.03 9.87
CA PRO A 119 -10.08 4.21 8.93
C PRO A 119 -9.66 4.47 7.48
N LEU A 120 -8.54 5.15 7.23
CA LEU A 120 -8.02 5.36 5.86
C LEU A 120 -7.52 4.06 5.22
N LEU A 121 -7.14 3.06 6.03
CA LEU A 121 -6.70 1.76 5.53
C LEU A 121 -7.80 0.69 5.51
N THR A 122 -8.86 0.85 6.31
CA THR A 122 -9.87 -0.20 6.53
C THR A 122 -11.30 0.20 6.14
N VAL A 123 -11.71 1.42 6.48
CA VAL A 123 -13.09 1.92 6.28
C VAL A 123 -13.20 2.78 5.03
N ARG A 124 -12.12 3.48 4.68
CA ARG A 124 -11.99 4.28 3.45
C ARG A 124 -10.70 3.90 2.72
N PRO A 125 -10.52 2.60 2.38
CA PRO A 125 -9.33 2.12 1.69
C PRO A 125 -9.29 2.53 0.22
N GLU A 126 -10.34 3.25 -0.28
CA GLU A 126 -10.50 3.57 -1.69
C GLU A 126 -9.20 4.06 -2.33
N PRO A 127 -8.45 5.05 -1.77
CA PRO A 127 -7.27 5.54 -2.45
C PRO A 127 -6.15 4.48 -2.56
N VAL A 128 -5.99 3.62 -1.54
CA VAL A 128 -4.99 2.54 -1.53
C VAL A 128 -5.43 1.40 -2.43
N LEU A 129 -6.70 0.98 -2.29
CA LEU A 129 -7.28 -0.10 -3.07
C LEU A 129 -7.32 0.25 -4.56
N GLU A 130 -7.81 1.45 -4.90
CA GLU A 130 -7.87 1.94 -6.29
C GLU A 130 -6.49 2.00 -6.92
N SER A 131 -5.48 2.52 -6.22
CA SER A 131 -4.10 2.56 -6.72
C SER A 131 -3.52 1.16 -6.94
N ALA A 132 -3.76 0.22 -6.03
CA ALA A 132 -3.30 -1.16 -6.15
C ALA A 132 -4.00 -1.90 -7.30
N VAL A 133 -5.33 -1.77 -7.41
CA VAL A 133 -6.11 -2.38 -8.51
C VAL A 133 -5.69 -1.77 -9.84
N ALA A 134 -5.57 -0.43 -9.94
CA ALA A 134 -5.12 0.23 -11.17
C ALA A 134 -3.73 -0.23 -11.60
N MET A 135 -2.78 -0.34 -10.66
CA MET A 135 -1.45 -0.84 -10.94
C MET A 135 -1.49 -2.29 -11.47
N MET A 136 -2.26 -3.17 -10.81
CA MET A 136 -2.36 -4.57 -11.20
C MET A 136 -3.06 -4.75 -12.55
N THR A 137 -4.14 -4.02 -12.83
CA THR A 137 -4.86 -4.09 -14.11
C THR A 137 -4.01 -3.54 -15.25
N THR A 138 -3.37 -2.37 -15.06
CA THR A 138 -2.46 -1.81 -16.07
C THR A 138 -1.32 -2.79 -16.38
N PHE A 139 -0.71 -3.37 -15.35
CA PHE A 139 0.35 -4.36 -15.54
C PHE A 139 -0.15 -5.60 -16.29
N ALA A 140 -1.34 -6.08 -15.95
CA ALA A 140 -1.94 -7.24 -16.60
C ALA A 140 -2.24 -7.00 -18.08
N ASP A 141 -2.78 -5.82 -18.42
CA ASP A 141 -3.06 -5.41 -19.79
C ASP A 141 -1.78 -5.29 -20.64
N GLU A 142 -0.72 -4.72 -20.05
CA GLU A 142 0.56 -4.51 -20.74
C GLU A 142 1.35 -5.82 -21.00
N HIS A 143 1.25 -6.82 -20.10
CA HIS A 143 2.13 -7.98 -20.12
C HIS A 143 1.42 -9.29 -20.48
N TRP A 144 0.13 -9.43 -20.16
CA TRP A 144 -0.58 -10.69 -20.37
C TRP A 144 -1.75 -10.58 -21.36
N GLY A 145 -2.47 -9.46 -21.37
CA GLY A 145 -3.55 -9.19 -22.31
C GLY A 145 -4.62 -10.28 -22.34
N GLU A 146 -5.34 -10.38 -23.46
CA GLU A 146 -6.42 -11.36 -23.66
C GLU A 146 -5.94 -12.81 -23.81
N GLN A 147 -4.64 -13.05 -23.95
CA GLN A 147 -4.09 -14.40 -24.18
C GLN A 147 -4.17 -15.30 -22.94
N ALA A 148 -4.20 -14.71 -21.74
CA ALA A 148 -4.21 -15.46 -20.49
C ALA A 148 -5.62 -15.67 -19.93
N VAL A 149 -6.46 -14.62 -20.00
CA VAL A 149 -7.85 -14.58 -19.51
C VAL A 149 -8.59 -13.48 -20.29
N PRO A 150 -9.88 -13.63 -20.66
CA PRO A 150 -10.64 -12.53 -21.29
C PRO A 150 -10.55 -11.23 -20.47
N ALA A 151 -10.37 -10.06 -21.13
CA ALA A 151 -10.05 -8.79 -20.48
C ALA A 151 -10.99 -8.43 -19.30
N ALA A 152 -12.31 -8.65 -19.44
CA ALA A 152 -13.26 -8.38 -18.35
C ALA A 152 -12.97 -9.25 -17.11
N HIS A 153 -12.70 -10.53 -17.29
CA HIS A 153 -12.38 -11.46 -16.20
C HIS A 153 -10.97 -11.23 -15.64
N LEU A 154 -10.05 -10.71 -16.45
CA LEU A 154 -8.70 -10.35 -16.00
C LEU A 154 -8.76 -9.22 -14.96
N HIS A 155 -9.53 -8.16 -15.23
CA HIS A 155 -9.69 -7.04 -14.30
C HIS A 155 -10.41 -7.47 -13.01
N GLU A 156 -11.45 -8.31 -13.11
CA GLU A 156 -12.13 -8.89 -11.95
C GLU A 156 -11.17 -9.75 -11.10
N LEU A 157 -10.32 -10.53 -11.75
CA LEU A 157 -9.30 -11.35 -11.08
C LEU A 157 -8.28 -10.49 -10.36
N MET A 158 -7.80 -9.40 -10.99
CA MET A 158 -6.85 -8.47 -10.34
C MET A 158 -7.48 -7.79 -9.13
N ASP A 159 -8.71 -7.32 -9.23
CA ASP A 159 -9.45 -6.74 -8.09
C ASP A 159 -9.58 -7.76 -6.94
N ALA A 160 -9.96 -9.00 -7.25
CA ALA A 160 -10.08 -10.07 -6.25
C ALA A 160 -8.73 -10.39 -5.58
N VAL A 161 -7.64 -10.48 -6.34
CA VAL A 161 -6.28 -10.70 -5.81
C VAL A 161 -5.89 -9.59 -4.85
N VAL A 162 -6.09 -8.32 -5.23
CA VAL A 162 -5.75 -7.16 -4.39
C VAL A 162 -6.57 -7.17 -3.10
N ARG A 163 -7.89 -7.38 -3.20
CA ARG A 163 -8.77 -7.41 -2.00
C ARG A 163 -8.43 -8.54 -1.05
N LEU A 164 -8.18 -9.74 -1.55
CA LEU A 164 -7.77 -10.87 -0.73
C LEU A 164 -6.42 -10.61 -0.05
N THR A 165 -5.45 -10.06 -0.78
CA THR A 165 -4.15 -9.69 -0.23
C THR A 165 -4.29 -8.64 0.87
N LEU A 166 -5.04 -7.57 0.62
CA LEU A 166 -5.29 -6.52 1.61
C LEU A 166 -6.02 -7.07 2.85
N SER A 167 -7.01 -7.93 2.66
CA SER A 167 -7.72 -8.57 3.78
C SER A 167 -6.79 -9.38 4.67
N HIS A 168 -5.85 -10.16 4.09
CA HIS A 168 -4.89 -10.94 4.87
C HIS A 168 -3.80 -10.07 5.49
N LEU A 169 -3.42 -8.97 4.84
CA LEU A 169 -2.50 -7.98 5.38
C LEU A 169 -3.04 -7.34 6.66
N MET A 170 -4.32 -6.96 6.64
CA MET A 170 -4.98 -6.30 7.77
C MET A 170 -5.40 -7.26 8.89
N GLN A 171 -5.70 -8.51 8.53
CA GLN A 171 -6.15 -9.54 9.46
C GLN A 171 -5.45 -10.87 9.13
N PRO A 172 -4.17 -11.03 9.47
CA PRO A 172 -3.41 -12.23 9.17
C PRO A 172 -3.99 -13.42 9.94
N ARG A 173 -4.46 -14.42 9.21
CA ARG A 173 -5.05 -15.64 9.77
C ARG A 173 -4.24 -16.88 9.46
N TRP A 174 -3.52 -16.86 8.34
CA TRP A 174 -2.71 -17.96 7.86
C TRP A 174 -1.31 -17.48 7.52
N PRO A 175 -0.31 -18.37 7.54
CA PRO A 175 1.04 -18.04 7.07
C PRO A 175 1.02 -17.51 5.63
N THR A 176 1.94 -16.59 5.34
CA THR A 176 2.05 -15.92 4.04
C THR A 176 2.13 -16.90 2.87
N GLU A 177 2.88 -17.99 3.00
CA GLU A 177 3.06 -19.01 1.96
C GLU A 177 1.73 -19.72 1.64
N ARG A 178 0.89 -19.94 2.65
CA ARG A 178 -0.43 -20.56 2.46
C ARG A 178 -1.38 -19.65 1.69
N VAL A 179 -1.38 -18.36 2.01
CA VAL A 179 -2.19 -17.34 1.33
C VAL A 179 -1.73 -17.21 -0.13
N THR A 180 -0.43 -17.08 -0.34
CA THR A 180 0.18 -16.99 -1.66
C THR A 180 -0.16 -18.20 -2.53
N ALA A 181 -0.04 -19.42 -1.99
CA ALA A 181 -0.42 -20.64 -2.71
C ALA A 181 -1.93 -20.72 -2.99
N MET A 182 -2.78 -20.22 -2.09
CA MET A 182 -4.23 -20.15 -2.30
C MET A 182 -4.57 -19.23 -3.46
N ILE A 183 -4.01 -18.03 -3.50
CA ILE A 183 -4.22 -17.06 -4.57
C ILE A 183 -3.65 -17.59 -5.90
N GLY A 184 -2.47 -18.24 -5.88
CA GLY A 184 -1.91 -18.89 -7.07
C GLY A 184 -2.83 -19.94 -7.69
N ARG A 185 -3.46 -20.79 -6.87
CA ARG A 185 -4.47 -21.75 -7.37
C ARG A 185 -5.70 -21.08 -7.97
N MET A 186 -6.14 -19.96 -7.40
CA MET A 186 -7.26 -19.20 -7.94
C MET A 186 -6.93 -18.63 -9.33
N VAL A 187 -5.72 -18.07 -9.50
CA VAL A 187 -5.23 -17.59 -10.79
C VAL A 187 -5.13 -18.71 -11.82
N GLN A 188 -4.56 -19.85 -11.46
CA GLN A 188 -4.47 -21.04 -12.34
C GLN A 188 -5.85 -21.54 -12.76
N ALA A 189 -6.82 -21.57 -11.85
CA ALA A 189 -8.17 -21.98 -12.17
C ALA A 189 -8.85 -21.02 -13.17
N ALA A 190 -8.62 -19.70 -13.03
CA ALA A 190 -9.14 -18.71 -13.98
C ALA A 190 -8.51 -18.89 -15.38
N GLN A 191 -7.19 -19.13 -15.48
CA GLN A 191 -6.52 -19.41 -16.73
C GLN A 191 -7.02 -20.72 -17.38
N ALA A 192 -7.21 -21.78 -16.59
CA ALA A 192 -7.72 -23.04 -17.10
C ALA A 192 -9.17 -22.95 -17.61
N ALA A 193 -10.02 -22.15 -16.96
CA ALA A 193 -11.39 -21.89 -17.42
C ALA A 193 -11.39 -21.11 -18.75
N ALA A 194 -10.53 -20.12 -18.89
CA ALA A 194 -10.39 -19.36 -20.13
C ALA A 194 -9.92 -20.19 -21.32
N ALA A 195 -9.01 -21.15 -21.10
CA ALA A 195 -8.51 -22.05 -22.13
C ALA A 195 -9.55 -23.06 -22.66
N GLN A 196 -10.70 -23.20 -21.98
CA GLN A 196 -11.80 -24.12 -22.35
C GLN A 196 -12.99 -23.42 -23.03
N SER A 197 -12.95 -22.10 -23.13
CA SER A 197 -14.01 -21.25 -23.71
C SER A 197 -13.69 -20.83 -25.12
#